data_f70c734aef41e3daa766e41e6aa20498
#
_entry.id   f70c734aef41e3daa766e41e6aa20498
#
_cell.length_a   1.000
_cell.length_b   1.000
_cell.length_c   1.000
_cell.angle_alpha   90.00
_cell.angle_beta   90.00
_cell.angle_gamma   90.00
#
_symmetry.space_group_name_H-M   'P 1'
#
loop_
_entity.id
_entity.type
_entity.pdbx_description
1 polymer ?
#
loop_
_entity_poly.entity_id
_entity_poly.type
_entity_poly.pdbx_seq_one_letter_code
_entity_poly.pdbx_strand_id
1 'polypeptide(L)'
;MNHTADTFGMSHATVYVGGLDEKVSEPLLWELFLQAGPVVNTHMPKDRVTGQHQGYGFVEFLSEEDADYAIKIMNMIKLYGKPIRVNKASAHNKNLDVGANIFIGNLDPEIDEKLLYDTFSAFGVILQTPKIMRDPDTGNSKGYAFINFASFDASDAAIEAMNGQYLCNRPITVSYAFKKDSKGERHGSAAERLLAAQNPLSQADRPHQLFADAPPPPSAPTPVLTAMGSGMPMPGMTKELWLNVWAVFFSIVHQ
;
A
#
# COMPACT_ATOMS: atom_id res chain seq x y z
N MET A 1 24.97 15.87 -30.02
CA MET A 1 24.64 16.94 -29.08
C MET A 1 23.26 16.57 -28.54
N ASN A 2 23.17 15.97 -27.53
CA ASN A 2 23.45 15.91 -26.13
C ASN A 2 22.15 15.81 -25.37
N HIS A 3 21.97 14.66 -24.76
CA HIS A 3 21.55 14.51 -23.37
C HIS A 3 20.31 15.30 -22.92
N THR A 4 19.17 14.81 -23.27
CA THR A 4 17.97 14.94 -22.44
C THR A 4 17.41 13.54 -22.18
N ALA A 5 18.28 12.66 -21.73
CA ALA A 5 17.91 11.44 -21.05
C ALA A 5 18.12 11.72 -19.55
N ASP A 6 17.13 11.35 -18.76
CA ASP A 6 17.30 11.00 -17.35
C ASP A 6 17.32 12.13 -16.33
N THR A 7 16.27 12.94 -16.30
CA THR A 7 15.85 13.44 -14.99
C THR A 7 14.32 13.56 -14.97
N PHE A 8 13.65 12.44 -15.11
CA PHE A 8 12.32 12.33 -14.55
C PHE A 8 12.53 12.34 -13.05
N GLY A 9 12.53 13.52 -12.46
CA GLY A 9 12.66 13.68 -11.02
C GLY A 9 11.54 12.86 -10.40
N MET A 10 11.88 11.87 -9.59
CA MET A 10 10.91 11.12 -8.80
C MET A 10 10.32 12.07 -7.75
N SER A 11 9.40 12.93 -8.19
CA SER A 11 8.64 13.76 -7.28
C SER A 11 7.62 12.89 -6.55
N HIS A 12 7.27 13.25 -5.33
CA HIS A 12 6.21 12.57 -4.56
C HIS A 12 4.85 12.62 -5.29
N ALA A 13 4.72 13.52 -6.27
CA ALA A 13 3.54 13.68 -7.12
C ALA A 13 3.56 12.78 -8.37
N THR A 14 4.52 11.85 -8.50
CA THR A 14 4.63 10.95 -9.65
C THR A 14 4.07 9.57 -9.32
N VAL A 15 3.21 9.05 -10.20
CA VAL A 15 2.70 7.68 -10.12
C VAL A 15 3.31 6.82 -11.23
N TYR A 16 3.57 5.56 -10.87
CA TYR A 16 3.90 4.49 -11.80
C TYR A 16 2.61 3.82 -12.26
N VAL A 17 2.49 3.57 -13.56
CA VAL A 17 1.36 2.89 -14.18
C VAL A 17 1.87 1.67 -14.94
N GLY A 18 1.55 0.48 -14.47
CA GLY A 18 1.95 -0.79 -15.08
C GLY A 18 0.78 -1.58 -15.64
N GLY A 19 1.09 -2.68 -16.35
CA GLY A 19 0.07 -3.54 -16.96
C GLY A 19 -0.59 -2.92 -18.18
N LEU A 20 0.06 -1.94 -18.82
CA LEU A 20 -0.46 -1.27 -20.01
C LEU A 20 -0.48 -2.21 -21.22
N ASP A 21 -1.60 -2.25 -21.91
CA ASP A 21 -1.72 -2.93 -23.21
C ASP A 21 -0.90 -2.18 -24.26
N GLU A 22 -0.40 -2.90 -25.26
CA GLU A 22 0.40 -2.33 -26.37
C GLU A 22 -0.31 -1.21 -27.15
N LYS A 23 -1.64 -1.18 -27.09
CA LYS A 23 -2.49 -0.16 -27.73
C LYS A 23 -2.53 1.16 -26.96
N VAL A 24 -2.05 1.18 -25.72
CA VAL A 24 -2.05 2.40 -24.92
C VAL A 24 -0.98 3.34 -25.44
N SER A 25 -1.38 4.56 -25.73
CA SER A 25 -0.45 5.62 -26.14
C SER A 25 -0.24 6.62 -25.01
N GLU A 26 0.83 7.37 -25.09
CA GLU A 26 1.16 8.42 -24.12
C GLU A 26 0.07 9.51 -24.03
N PRO A 27 -0.52 10.01 -25.16
CA PRO A 27 -1.65 10.92 -25.10
C PRO A 27 -2.89 10.33 -24.42
N LEU A 28 -3.17 9.03 -24.64
CA LEU A 28 -4.28 8.35 -23.98
C LEU A 28 -4.05 8.23 -22.46
N LEU A 29 -2.82 7.94 -22.06
CA LEU A 29 -2.44 7.91 -20.65
C LEU A 29 -2.62 9.28 -20.00
N TRP A 30 -2.20 10.33 -20.66
CA TRP A 30 -2.41 11.71 -20.22
C TRP A 30 -3.89 12.01 -20.00
N GLU A 31 -4.72 11.78 -21.02
CA GLU A 31 -6.14 12.08 -20.99
C GLU A 31 -6.88 11.27 -19.91
N LEU A 32 -6.53 10.00 -19.75
CA LEU A 32 -7.08 9.15 -18.71
C LEU A 32 -6.81 9.71 -17.31
N PHE A 33 -5.58 10.11 -17.03
CA PHE A 33 -5.18 10.55 -15.70
C PHE A 33 -5.57 12.00 -15.38
N LEU A 34 -5.92 12.82 -16.37
CA LEU A 34 -6.53 14.13 -16.15
C LEU A 34 -7.84 14.05 -15.35
N GLN A 35 -8.52 12.91 -15.36
CA GLN A 35 -9.73 12.71 -14.55
C GLN A 35 -9.43 12.65 -13.04
N ALA A 36 -8.20 12.37 -12.66
CA ALA A 36 -7.78 12.30 -11.26
C ALA A 36 -7.24 13.65 -10.75
N GLY A 37 -6.73 14.50 -11.63
CA GLY A 37 -6.16 15.79 -11.28
C GLY A 37 -5.32 16.39 -12.41
N PRO A 38 -4.78 17.61 -12.22
CA PRO A 38 -3.92 18.26 -13.21
C PRO A 38 -2.62 17.47 -13.45
N VAL A 39 -2.46 16.96 -14.66
CA VAL A 39 -1.25 16.24 -15.10
C VAL A 39 -0.24 17.25 -15.64
N VAL A 40 0.99 17.16 -15.16
CA VAL A 40 2.12 18.00 -15.60
C VAL A 40 2.90 17.32 -16.70
N ASN A 41 3.11 16.00 -16.57
CA ASN A 41 3.91 15.25 -17.53
C ASN A 41 3.52 13.78 -17.55
N THR A 42 3.71 13.13 -18.72
CA THR A 42 3.59 11.68 -18.87
C THR A 42 4.82 11.17 -19.61
N HIS A 43 5.28 9.98 -19.22
CA HIS A 43 6.40 9.34 -19.87
C HIS A 43 6.16 7.83 -19.97
N MET A 44 6.29 7.28 -21.17
CA MET A 44 6.22 5.84 -21.42
C MET A 44 7.56 5.38 -22.00
N PRO A 45 8.41 4.68 -21.20
CA PRO A 45 9.67 4.14 -21.71
C PRO A 45 9.44 3.21 -22.89
N LYS A 46 10.18 3.45 -23.98
CA LYS A 46 10.07 2.69 -25.21
C LYS A 46 11.31 1.82 -25.39
N ASP A 47 11.09 0.64 -25.94
CA ASP A 47 12.17 -0.21 -26.40
C ASP A 47 12.89 0.46 -27.57
N ARG A 48 14.22 0.46 -27.53
CA ARG A 48 15.06 1.16 -28.55
C ARG A 48 15.02 0.49 -29.92
N VAL A 49 14.71 -0.78 -29.97
CA VAL A 49 14.73 -1.57 -31.21
C VAL A 49 13.34 -1.58 -31.85
N THR A 50 12.31 -1.83 -31.07
CA THR A 50 10.94 -1.95 -31.57
C THR A 50 10.16 -0.63 -31.57
N GLY A 51 10.61 0.36 -30.80
CA GLY A 51 9.93 1.64 -30.60
C GLY A 51 8.64 1.54 -29.79
N GLN A 52 8.27 0.34 -29.35
CA GLN A 52 7.08 0.10 -28.54
C GLN A 52 7.35 0.36 -27.06
N HIS A 53 6.32 0.78 -26.30
CA HIS A 53 6.46 0.93 -24.85
C HIS A 53 6.57 -0.43 -24.17
N GLN A 54 7.20 -0.44 -22.99
CA GLN A 54 7.50 -1.66 -22.25
C GLN A 54 6.35 -2.12 -21.33
N GLY A 55 5.12 -1.68 -21.58
CA GLY A 55 3.94 -2.05 -20.79
C GLY A 55 3.79 -1.25 -19.49
N TYR A 56 4.54 -0.17 -19.32
CA TYR A 56 4.43 0.74 -18.19
C TYR A 56 4.73 2.19 -18.58
N GLY A 57 4.32 3.11 -17.71
CA GLY A 57 4.59 4.54 -17.83
C GLY A 57 4.58 5.23 -16.48
N PHE A 58 4.88 6.52 -16.52
CA PHE A 58 4.85 7.42 -15.36
C PHE A 58 3.95 8.59 -15.68
N VAL A 59 3.19 9.03 -14.67
CA VAL A 59 2.35 10.23 -14.75
C VAL A 59 2.71 11.13 -13.58
N GLU A 60 3.07 12.37 -13.85
CA GLU A 60 3.40 13.39 -12.86
C GLU A 60 2.22 14.35 -12.74
N PHE A 61 1.74 14.53 -11.52
CA PHE A 61 0.69 15.45 -11.16
C PHE A 61 1.26 16.77 -10.62
N LEU A 62 0.41 17.78 -10.57
CA LEU A 62 0.77 19.07 -9.98
C LEU A 62 0.93 18.97 -8.45
N SER A 63 0.16 18.10 -7.78
CA SER A 63 0.20 17.91 -6.33
C SER A 63 0.33 16.42 -5.96
N GLU A 64 0.84 16.17 -4.74
CA GLU A 64 0.90 14.81 -4.18
C GLU A 64 -0.50 14.26 -3.89
N GLU A 65 -1.44 15.13 -3.49
CA GLU A 65 -2.83 14.76 -3.23
C GLU A 65 -3.52 14.21 -4.47
N ASP A 66 -3.28 14.81 -5.64
CA ASP A 66 -3.80 14.32 -6.93
C ASP A 66 -3.20 12.95 -7.28
N ALA A 67 -1.91 12.75 -7.02
CA ALA A 67 -1.26 11.46 -7.22
C ALA A 67 -1.84 10.37 -6.31
N ASP A 68 -2.08 10.68 -5.03
CA ASP A 68 -2.70 9.76 -4.07
C ASP A 68 -4.15 9.44 -4.46
N TYR A 69 -4.89 10.44 -4.93
CA TYR A 69 -6.24 10.25 -5.44
C TYR A 69 -6.24 9.37 -6.71
N ALA A 70 -5.31 9.61 -7.64
CA ALA A 70 -5.15 8.79 -8.83
C ALA A 70 -4.88 7.31 -8.49
N ILE A 71 -4.03 7.04 -7.50
CA ILE A 71 -3.79 5.68 -7.03
C ILE A 71 -5.09 5.03 -6.56
N LYS A 72 -5.90 5.74 -5.79
CA LYS A 72 -7.17 5.21 -5.26
C LYS A 72 -8.20 4.88 -6.34
N ILE A 73 -8.38 5.78 -7.32
CA ILE A 73 -9.47 5.63 -8.31
C ILE A 73 -9.06 4.91 -9.59
N MET A 74 -7.77 5.01 -10.00
CA MET A 74 -7.30 4.44 -11.27
C MET A 74 -6.67 3.05 -11.10
N ASN A 75 -6.29 2.65 -9.87
CA ASN A 75 -5.70 1.33 -9.68
C ASN A 75 -6.71 0.23 -9.98
N MET A 76 -6.28 -0.77 -10.76
CA MET A 76 -7.07 -1.93 -11.19
C MET A 76 -8.23 -1.65 -12.15
N ILE A 77 -8.39 -0.42 -12.65
CA ILE A 77 -9.33 -0.21 -13.77
C ILE A 77 -8.87 -0.99 -15.00
N LYS A 78 -9.82 -1.48 -15.77
CA LYS A 78 -9.52 -2.23 -17.00
C LYS A 78 -9.36 -1.28 -18.18
N LEU A 79 -8.16 -1.26 -18.76
CA LEU A 79 -7.86 -0.53 -20.00
C LEU A 79 -7.56 -1.56 -21.10
N TYR A 80 -8.34 -1.55 -22.16
CA TYR A 80 -8.32 -2.61 -23.19
C TYR A 80 -8.45 -4.04 -22.65
N GLY A 81 -9.28 -4.21 -21.61
CA GLY A 81 -9.51 -5.50 -20.97
C GLY A 81 -8.43 -5.95 -19.97
N LYS A 82 -7.32 -5.24 -19.85
CA LYS A 82 -6.24 -5.52 -18.89
C LYS A 82 -6.32 -4.56 -17.71
N PRO A 83 -6.28 -5.07 -16.45
CA PRO A 83 -6.23 -4.20 -15.28
C PRO A 83 -4.88 -3.48 -15.21
N ILE A 84 -4.92 -2.15 -15.15
CA ILE A 84 -3.72 -1.35 -14.92
C ILE A 84 -3.37 -1.31 -13.44
N ARG A 85 -2.10 -1.11 -13.13
CA ARG A 85 -1.58 -1.02 -11.76
C ARG A 85 -1.02 0.37 -11.54
N VAL A 86 -1.57 1.08 -10.57
CA VAL A 86 -1.15 2.45 -10.26
C VAL A 86 -0.59 2.49 -8.84
N ASN A 87 0.67 2.90 -8.72
CA ASN A 87 1.37 3.02 -7.44
C ASN A 87 2.21 4.29 -7.44
N LYS A 88 2.67 4.76 -6.27
CA LYS A 88 3.68 5.83 -6.24
C LYS A 88 4.92 5.39 -7.01
N ALA A 89 5.49 6.28 -7.82
CA ALA A 89 6.72 5.99 -8.58
C ALA A 89 7.89 5.68 -7.65
N SER A 90 7.98 6.36 -6.50
CA SER A 90 8.96 6.08 -5.44
C SER A 90 8.84 4.66 -4.87
N ALA A 91 7.62 4.10 -4.81
CA ALA A 91 7.39 2.73 -4.34
C ALA A 91 7.86 1.65 -5.33
N HIS A 92 8.12 2.02 -6.58
CA HIS A 92 8.61 1.07 -7.60
C HIS A 92 10.11 0.73 -7.45
N ASN A 93 10.85 1.48 -6.66
CA ASN A 93 12.23 1.15 -6.34
C ASN A 93 12.28 -0.14 -5.50
N LYS A 94 12.98 -1.16 -6.00
CA LYS A 94 13.20 -2.43 -5.30
C LYS A 94 13.82 -2.29 -3.89
N ASN A 95 14.37 -1.11 -3.59
CA ASN A 95 14.95 -0.78 -2.29
C ASN A 95 13.92 -0.45 -1.21
N LEU A 96 12.63 -0.39 -1.53
CA LEU A 96 11.55 -0.10 -0.58
C LEU A 96 10.98 -1.36 0.08
N ASP A 97 11.30 -2.55 -0.42
CA ASP A 97 10.87 -3.80 0.18
C ASP A 97 11.62 -4.03 1.51
N VAL A 98 10.98 -3.62 2.58
CA VAL A 98 11.50 -3.81 3.95
C VAL A 98 11.29 -5.24 4.46
N GLY A 99 10.70 -6.12 3.66
CA GLY A 99 10.35 -7.48 4.08
C GLY A 99 9.00 -7.58 4.80
N ALA A 100 8.19 -6.53 4.80
CA ALA A 100 6.86 -6.52 5.40
C ALA A 100 5.83 -7.24 4.51
N ASN A 101 6.14 -8.49 4.15
CA ASN A 101 5.35 -9.31 3.25
C ASN A 101 4.42 -10.23 4.04
N ILE A 102 3.11 -10.13 3.79
CA ILE A 102 2.12 -11.02 4.36
C ILE A 102 1.59 -12.01 3.33
N PHE A 103 1.22 -13.17 3.83
CA PHE A 103 0.51 -14.24 3.14
C PHE A 103 -0.94 -14.24 3.58
N ILE A 104 -1.85 -14.36 2.63
CA ILE A 104 -3.29 -14.47 2.88
C ILE A 104 -3.75 -15.78 2.24
N GLY A 105 -4.28 -16.67 3.05
CA GLY A 105 -4.76 -17.98 2.62
C GLY A 105 -6.27 -18.16 2.81
N ASN A 106 -6.80 -19.26 2.26
CA ASN A 106 -8.22 -19.59 2.27
C ASN A 106 -9.12 -18.54 1.59
N LEU A 107 -8.59 -17.90 0.53
CA LEU A 107 -9.35 -16.93 -0.24
C LEU A 107 -10.48 -17.59 -1.02
N ASP A 108 -11.63 -16.91 -1.05
CA ASP A 108 -12.72 -17.29 -1.93
C ASP A 108 -12.29 -17.09 -3.41
N PRO A 109 -12.69 -17.97 -4.34
CA PRO A 109 -12.36 -17.83 -5.76
C PRO A 109 -12.83 -16.52 -6.40
N GLU A 110 -13.87 -15.90 -5.87
CA GLU A 110 -14.44 -14.64 -6.39
C GLU A 110 -13.64 -13.40 -5.97
N ILE A 111 -12.70 -13.54 -5.01
CA ILE A 111 -11.86 -12.44 -4.55
C ILE A 111 -10.88 -12.06 -5.66
N ASP A 112 -10.86 -10.79 -5.99
CA ASP A 112 -9.91 -10.20 -6.91
C ASP A 112 -8.84 -9.35 -6.19
N GLU A 113 -7.84 -8.94 -6.93
CA GLU A 113 -6.73 -8.14 -6.44
C GLU A 113 -7.19 -6.75 -5.96
N LYS A 114 -8.26 -6.21 -6.57
CA LYS A 114 -8.84 -4.93 -6.17
C LYS A 114 -9.46 -4.99 -4.79
N LEU A 115 -10.28 -5.99 -4.52
CA LEU A 115 -10.90 -6.18 -3.22
C LEU A 115 -9.85 -6.35 -2.11
N LEU A 116 -8.79 -7.13 -2.38
CA LEU A 116 -7.67 -7.26 -1.45
C LEU A 116 -6.98 -5.92 -1.21
N TYR A 117 -6.72 -5.15 -2.27
CA TYR A 117 -6.11 -3.84 -2.14
C TYR A 117 -6.98 -2.90 -1.30
N ASP A 118 -8.27 -2.78 -1.64
CA ASP A 118 -9.20 -1.89 -0.94
C ASP A 118 -9.34 -2.27 0.54
N THR A 119 -9.37 -3.58 0.85
CA THR A 119 -9.48 -4.07 2.23
C THR A 119 -8.20 -3.81 3.03
N PHE A 120 -7.04 -4.15 2.47
CA PHE A 120 -5.79 -4.13 3.21
C PHE A 120 -5.07 -2.76 3.19
N SER A 121 -5.40 -1.87 2.26
CA SER A 121 -4.86 -0.50 2.24
C SER A 121 -5.29 0.35 3.45
N ALA A 122 -6.33 -0.06 4.16
CA ALA A 122 -6.76 0.57 5.41
C ALA A 122 -5.72 0.45 6.55
N PHE A 123 -4.83 -0.54 6.50
CA PHE A 123 -3.80 -0.77 7.52
C PHE A 123 -2.50 0.00 7.24
N GLY A 124 -2.27 0.42 6.01
CA GLY A 124 -1.09 1.18 5.61
C GLY A 124 -0.79 1.10 4.12
N VAL A 125 0.33 1.70 3.74
CA VAL A 125 0.76 1.77 2.34
C VAL A 125 1.16 0.40 1.82
N ILE A 126 0.54 -0.03 0.73
CA ILE A 126 0.87 -1.24 -0.01
C ILE A 126 1.83 -0.86 -1.15
N LEU A 127 3.04 -1.42 -1.14
CA LEU A 127 4.09 -1.08 -2.12
C LEU A 127 3.81 -1.62 -3.52
N GLN A 128 3.17 -2.78 -3.59
CA GLN A 128 2.84 -3.42 -4.87
C GLN A 128 1.42 -3.97 -4.79
N THR A 129 0.72 -3.96 -5.93
CA THR A 129 -0.62 -4.55 -6.02
C THR A 129 -0.63 -5.96 -5.44
N PRO A 130 -1.62 -6.32 -4.60
CA PRO A 130 -1.78 -7.68 -4.10
C PRO A 130 -1.65 -8.71 -5.22
N LYS A 131 -0.93 -9.79 -4.96
CA LYS A 131 -0.71 -10.84 -5.96
C LYS A 131 -1.45 -12.09 -5.58
N ILE A 132 -2.60 -12.34 -6.21
CA ILE A 132 -3.31 -13.60 -6.10
C ILE A 132 -2.56 -14.64 -6.95
N MET A 133 -2.24 -15.76 -6.34
CA MET A 133 -1.61 -16.86 -7.07
C MET A 133 -2.67 -17.64 -7.83
N ARG A 134 -2.45 -17.72 -9.13
CA ARG A 134 -3.37 -18.38 -10.07
C ARG A 134 -2.70 -19.60 -10.69
N ASP A 135 -3.53 -20.55 -11.07
CA ASP A 135 -3.08 -21.66 -11.87
C ASP A 135 -2.69 -21.19 -13.27
N PRO A 136 -1.51 -21.57 -13.80
CA PRO A 136 -1.04 -21.05 -15.09
C PRO A 136 -1.87 -21.56 -16.28
N ASP A 137 -2.48 -22.72 -16.16
CA ASP A 137 -3.21 -23.35 -17.27
C ASP A 137 -4.68 -22.90 -17.30
N THR A 138 -5.32 -22.80 -16.14
CA THR A 138 -6.74 -22.49 -16.02
C THR A 138 -7.02 -21.03 -15.67
N GLY A 139 -6.03 -20.28 -15.16
CA GLY A 139 -6.19 -18.93 -14.65
C GLY A 139 -6.94 -18.81 -13.32
N ASN A 140 -7.41 -19.94 -12.76
CA ASN A 140 -8.17 -19.96 -11.54
C ASN A 140 -7.32 -19.60 -10.32
N SER A 141 -7.93 -18.93 -9.33
CA SER A 141 -7.27 -18.64 -8.07
C SER A 141 -6.88 -19.94 -7.34
N LYS A 142 -5.66 -20.00 -6.83
CA LYS A 142 -5.20 -21.07 -5.94
C LYS A 142 -5.64 -20.86 -4.49
N GLY A 143 -6.43 -19.82 -4.20
CA GLY A 143 -6.97 -19.53 -2.88
C GLY A 143 -5.97 -18.88 -1.93
N TYR A 144 -4.89 -18.27 -2.44
CA TYR A 144 -3.96 -17.50 -1.62
C TYR A 144 -3.31 -16.35 -2.38
N ALA A 145 -2.88 -15.34 -1.62
CA ALA A 145 -2.26 -14.13 -2.14
C ALA A 145 -1.12 -13.65 -1.25
N PHE A 146 -0.34 -12.70 -1.79
CA PHE A 146 0.70 -11.97 -1.08
C PHE A 146 0.45 -10.47 -1.18
N ILE A 147 0.70 -9.78 -0.06
CA ILE A 147 0.70 -8.31 0.00
C ILE A 147 2.03 -7.85 0.60
N ASN A 148 2.61 -6.81 0.02
CA ASN A 148 3.83 -6.18 0.49
C ASN A 148 3.52 -4.79 1.02
N PHE A 149 3.69 -4.58 2.33
CA PHE A 149 3.52 -3.29 2.98
C PHE A 149 4.82 -2.49 3.04
N ALA A 150 4.68 -1.18 3.15
CA ALA A 150 5.82 -0.27 3.33
C ALA A 150 6.43 -0.35 4.74
N SER A 151 5.67 -0.83 5.73
CA SER A 151 6.11 -0.92 7.12
C SER A 151 5.66 -2.21 7.80
N PHE A 152 6.41 -2.63 8.82
CA PHE A 152 6.03 -3.75 9.66
C PHE A 152 4.81 -3.44 10.54
N ASP A 153 4.65 -2.18 10.97
CA ASP A 153 3.48 -1.75 11.76
C ASP A 153 2.17 -2.00 10.99
N ALA A 154 2.14 -1.68 9.69
CA ALA A 154 1.00 -1.97 8.82
C ALA A 154 0.74 -3.47 8.67
N SER A 155 1.80 -4.28 8.49
CA SER A 155 1.68 -5.74 8.40
C SER A 155 1.16 -6.35 9.70
N ASP A 156 1.67 -5.90 10.84
CA ASP A 156 1.25 -6.38 12.17
C ASP A 156 -0.23 -6.07 12.41
N ALA A 157 -0.64 -4.83 12.13
CA ALA A 157 -2.04 -4.42 12.26
C ALA A 157 -2.96 -5.24 11.34
N ALA A 158 -2.52 -5.48 10.09
CA ALA A 158 -3.27 -6.29 9.13
C ALA A 158 -3.40 -7.75 9.58
N ILE A 159 -2.33 -8.35 10.10
CA ILE A 159 -2.35 -9.73 10.63
C ILE A 159 -3.27 -9.82 11.85
N GLU A 160 -3.13 -8.90 12.80
CA GLU A 160 -3.93 -8.92 14.03
C GLU A 160 -5.42 -8.74 13.74
N ALA A 161 -5.76 -7.80 12.86
CA ALA A 161 -7.16 -7.48 12.56
C ALA A 161 -7.84 -8.49 11.64
N MET A 162 -7.13 -9.05 10.65
CA MET A 162 -7.75 -9.81 9.58
C MET A 162 -7.59 -11.32 9.69
N ASN A 163 -6.67 -11.82 10.51
CA ASN A 163 -6.51 -13.27 10.65
C ASN A 163 -7.73 -13.92 11.31
N GLY A 164 -8.35 -14.86 10.60
CA GLY A 164 -9.59 -15.53 11.01
C GLY A 164 -10.88 -14.76 10.71
N GLN A 165 -10.79 -13.53 10.15
CA GLN A 165 -11.97 -12.77 9.74
C GLN A 165 -12.54 -13.27 8.42
N TYR A 166 -13.85 -13.12 8.26
CA TYR A 166 -14.51 -13.49 7.02
C TYR A 166 -14.27 -12.42 5.95
N LEU A 167 -13.75 -12.83 4.81
CA LEU A 167 -13.71 -12.03 3.60
C LEU A 167 -14.52 -12.75 2.53
N CYS A 168 -15.62 -12.15 2.09
CA CYS A 168 -16.69 -12.81 1.36
C CYS A 168 -17.23 -14.01 2.17
N ASN A 169 -17.21 -15.20 1.61
CA ASN A 169 -17.85 -16.39 2.20
C ASN A 169 -16.93 -17.25 3.07
N ARG A 170 -15.66 -16.89 3.26
CA ARG A 170 -14.66 -17.71 3.94
C ARG A 170 -13.84 -16.97 4.96
N PRO A 171 -13.53 -17.60 6.11
CA PRO A 171 -12.56 -17.04 7.04
C PRO A 171 -11.16 -17.12 6.42
N ILE A 172 -10.48 -15.99 6.29
CA ILE A 172 -9.13 -15.94 5.75
C ILE A 172 -8.09 -16.21 6.83
N THR A 173 -6.92 -16.73 6.43
CA THR A 173 -5.74 -16.82 7.27
C THR A 173 -4.74 -15.76 6.85
N VAL A 174 -4.26 -14.95 7.80
CA VAL A 174 -3.27 -13.92 7.54
C VAL A 174 -2.06 -14.13 8.41
N SER A 175 -0.88 -14.14 7.81
CA SER A 175 0.39 -14.33 8.52
C SER A 175 1.55 -13.77 7.71
N TYR A 176 2.73 -13.62 8.31
CA TYR A 176 3.91 -13.31 7.53
C TYR A 176 4.22 -14.39 6.48
N ALA A 177 4.57 -13.94 5.28
CA ALA A 177 4.97 -14.84 4.19
C ALA A 177 6.28 -15.57 4.50
N PHE A 178 6.47 -16.73 3.92
CA PHE A 178 7.77 -17.42 3.94
C PHE A 178 8.78 -16.71 3.03
N LYS A 179 10.03 -16.65 3.48
CA LYS A 179 11.14 -16.14 2.67
C LYS A 179 11.45 -17.13 1.54
N LYS A 180 11.75 -16.60 0.36
CA LYS A 180 12.06 -17.43 -0.83
C LYS A 180 13.34 -18.25 -0.66
N ASP A 181 14.33 -17.69 0.04
CA ASP A 181 15.68 -18.23 0.11
C ASP A 181 15.98 -19.00 1.39
N SER A 182 15.00 -19.13 2.29
CA SER A 182 15.16 -19.79 3.59
C SER A 182 14.12 -20.88 3.77
N LYS A 183 14.55 -22.08 4.12
CA LYS A 183 13.63 -23.20 4.41
C LYS A 183 12.92 -22.94 5.75
N GLY A 184 11.67 -22.49 5.69
CA GLY A 184 10.79 -22.40 6.85
C GLY A 184 10.85 -21.10 7.63
N GLU A 185 11.69 -20.13 7.25
CA GLU A 185 11.67 -18.81 7.88
C GLU A 185 10.58 -17.90 7.28
N ARG A 186 9.91 -17.17 8.16
CA ARG A 186 8.95 -16.14 7.77
C ARG A 186 9.57 -14.75 7.83
N HIS A 187 9.03 -13.85 7.05
CA HIS A 187 9.29 -12.42 7.20
C HIS A 187 8.85 -11.92 8.60
N GLY A 188 9.24 -10.70 8.96
CA GLY A 188 8.90 -10.11 10.25
C GLY A 188 9.87 -10.42 11.39
N SER A 189 11.06 -10.96 11.08
CA SER A 189 12.10 -11.22 12.07
C SER A 189 12.63 -9.92 12.70
N ALA A 190 13.17 -10.02 13.92
CA ALA A 190 13.77 -8.86 14.61
C ALA A 190 14.88 -8.19 13.79
N ALA A 191 15.65 -8.98 13.03
CA ALA A 191 16.70 -8.46 12.17
C ALA A 191 16.14 -7.61 11.01
N GLU A 192 15.07 -8.08 10.35
CA GLU A 192 14.41 -7.32 9.28
C GLU A 192 13.80 -6.03 9.81
N ARG A 193 13.16 -6.08 10.97
CA ARG A 193 12.59 -4.89 11.62
C ARG A 193 13.66 -3.86 11.99
N LEU A 194 14.80 -4.30 12.47
CA LEU A 194 15.92 -3.41 12.79
C LEU A 194 16.49 -2.75 11.52
N LEU A 195 16.64 -3.51 10.43
CA LEU A 195 17.07 -2.97 9.15
C LEU A 195 16.05 -1.99 8.56
N ALA A 196 14.76 -2.32 8.65
CA ALA A 196 13.69 -1.44 8.22
C ALA A 196 13.65 -0.13 9.01
N ALA A 197 13.92 -0.16 10.32
CA ALA A 197 13.98 1.03 11.15
C ALA A 197 15.13 1.99 10.78
N GLN A 198 16.16 1.49 10.15
CA GLN A 198 17.29 2.29 9.63
C GLN A 198 17.03 2.85 8.22
N ASN A 199 15.96 2.43 7.56
CA ASN A 199 15.60 2.92 6.24
C ASN A 199 14.97 4.32 6.37
N PRO A 200 15.50 5.36 5.70
CA PRO A 200 14.97 6.73 5.80
C PRO A 200 13.52 6.86 5.37
N LEU A 201 12.99 5.95 4.56
CA LEU A 201 11.59 5.95 4.13
C LEU A 201 10.60 5.46 5.20
N SER A 202 11.05 4.64 6.15
CA SER A 202 10.21 4.25 7.30
C SER A 202 9.95 5.43 8.25
N GLN A 203 10.72 6.50 8.12
CA GLN A 203 10.55 7.74 8.90
C GLN A 203 9.58 8.72 8.22
N ALA A 204 9.36 8.62 6.91
CA ALA A 204 8.46 9.50 6.17
C ALA A 204 6.98 9.23 6.47
N ASP A 205 6.62 8.00 6.84
CA ASP A 205 5.25 7.60 7.19
C ASP A 205 4.88 7.86 8.67
N ARG A 206 5.81 8.38 9.47
CA ARG A 206 5.46 8.83 10.82
C ARG A 206 4.79 10.20 10.69
N PRO A 207 3.55 10.37 11.18
CA PRO A 207 2.96 11.69 11.26
C PRO A 207 3.95 12.60 11.99
N HIS A 208 4.27 13.74 11.39
CA HIS A 208 5.29 14.66 11.84
C HIS A 208 5.20 14.92 13.34
N GLN A 209 6.08 14.32 14.10
CA GLN A 209 6.28 14.62 15.54
C GLN A 209 7.02 15.94 15.76
N LEU A 210 6.98 16.86 14.81
CA LEU A 210 7.60 18.19 14.94
C LEU A 210 6.96 19.07 16.02
N PHE A 211 5.87 18.59 16.64
CA PHE A 211 5.25 19.27 17.80
C PHE A 211 5.44 18.56 19.14
N ALA A 212 6.16 17.44 19.20
CA ALA A 212 6.38 16.68 20.43
C ALA A 212 7.66 17.09 21.19
N ASP A 213 8.53 17.92 20.61
CA ASP A 213 9.75 18.41 21.25
C ASP A 213 9.60 19.83 21.82
N ALA A 214 8.43 20.17 22.33
CA ALA A 214 8.33 21.30 23.24
C ALA A 214 8.92 20.87 24.59
N PRO A 215 9.90 21.60 25.15
CA PRO A 215 10.43 21.29 26.48
C PRO A 215 9.28 21.33 27.49
N PRO A 216 9.23 20.38 28.43
CA PRO A 216 8.15 20.35 29.41
C PRO A 216 8.13 21.67 30.20
N PRO A 217 6.93 22.22 30.46
CA PRO A 217 6.81 23.44 31.25
C PRO A 217 7.39 23.18 32.64
N PRO A 218 8.05 24.18 33.26
CA PRO A 218 8.65 24.02 34.56
C PRO A 218 7.60 23.58 35.59
N SER A 219 7.88 22.50 36.27
CA SER A 219 7.01 21.89 37.29
C SER A 219 6.71 22.88 38.43
N ALA A 220 5.43 23.24 38.57
CA ALA A 220 4.94 23.90 39.74
C ALA A 220 4.91 22.90 40.92
N PRO A 221 5.19 23.35 42.19
CA PRO A 221 5.30 22.44 43.30
C PRO A 221 3.95 21.84 43.69
N THR A 222 3.96 20.52 43.86
CA THR A 222 2.83 19.70 44.32
C THR A 222 2.43 20.02 45.78
N PRO A 223 1.13 20.13 46.08
CA PRO A 223 0.64 19.87 47.42
C PRO A 223 0.33 18.37 47.57
N VAL A 224 0.93 17.81 48.62
CA VAL A 224 0.65 16.46 49.09
C VAL A 224 -0.75 16.42 49.69
N LEU A 225 -1.63 15.53 49.25
CA LEU A 225 -2.76 15.04 50.02
C LEU A 225 -3.09 13.59 49.67
N THR A 226 -3.06 12.84 50.70
CA THR A 226 -3.31 11.42 50.95
C THR A 226 -4.73 10.96 50.55
N ALA A 227 -4.77 9.70 50.13
CA ALA A 227 -5.75 8.67 50.49
C ALA A 227 -6.79 8.21 49.42
N MET A 228 -6.68 6.94 49.17
CA MET A 228 -7.71 5.89 48.98
C MET A 228 -8.60 5.88 47.75
N GLY A 229 -8.52 4.75 47.05
CA GLY A 229 -9.73 4.10 46.53
C GLY A 229 -9.72 3.74 45.05
N SER A 230 -9.35 2.51 44.78
CA SER A 230 -9.95 1.59 43.77
C SER A 230 -10.29 2.07 42.35
N GLY A 231 -9.75 1.37 41.36
CA GLY A 231 -10.38 1.21 40.06
C GLY A 231 -9.55 1.71 38.90
N MET A 232 -8.68 0.87 38.36
CA MET A 232 -8.12 1.09 37.02
C MET A 232 -9.19 0.80 35.95
N PRO A 233 -9.30 1.66 34.92
CA PRO A 233 -9.65 1.21 33.60
C PRO A 233 -8.43 1.36 32.67
N MET A 234 -8.19 0.32 31.89
CA MET A 234 -7.25 0.25 30.79
C MET A 234 -7.47 1.39 29.78
N PRO A 235 -6.42 1.93 29.12
CA PRO A 235 -6.59 2.97 28.11
C PRO A 235 -7.25 2.38 26.88
N GLY A 236 -8.47 2.88 26.61
CA GLY A 236 -9.36 2.42 25.56
C GLY A 236 -8.91 2.77 24.16
N MET A 237 -8.99 1.81 23.28
CA MET A 237 -9.18 2.00 21.87
C MET A 237 -10.46 2.82 21.65
N THR A 238 -10.37 3.95 20.96
CA THR A 238 -11.50 4.82 20.71
C THR A 238 -12.50 4.15 19.77
N LYS A 239 -13.79 4.18 20.13
CA LYS A 239 -14.92 3.62 19.37
C LYS A 239 -15.03 4.12 17.92
N GLU A 240 -14.37 5.20 17.58
CA GLU A 240 -14.42 5.80 16.24
C GLU A 240 -13.65 5.03 15.19
N LEU A 241 -12.59 4.30 15.55
CA LEU A 241 -11.86 3.44 14.61
C LEU A 241 -12.71 2.23 14.18
N TRP A 242 -13.53 1.72 15.07
CA TRP A 242 -14.44 0.59 14.81
C TRP A 242 -15.58 0.97 13.87
N LEU A 243 -16.10 2.19 13.99
CA LEU A 243 -17.22 2.65 13.16
C LEU A 243 -16.79 2.90 11.71
N ASN A 244 -15.57 3.36 11.48
CA ASN A 244 -15.07 3.58 10.12
C ASN A 244 -14.76 2.26 9.37
N VAL A 245 -14.22 1.26 10.06
CA VAL A 245 -13.97 -0.07 9.47
C VAL A 245 -15.30 -0.77 9.18
N TRP A 246 -16.31 -0.62 10.06
CA TRP A 246 -17.64 -1.20 9.88
C TRP A 246 -18.46 -0.52 8.77
N ALA A 247 -18.33 0.80 8.62
CA ALA A 247 -19.05 1.55 7.57
C ALA A 247 -18.56 1.20 6.17
N VAL A 248 -17.25 0.98 6.00
CA VAL A 248 -16.68 0.50 4.75
C VAL A 248 -17.11 -0.95 4.47
N PHE A 249 -17.21 -1.78 5.51
CA PHE A 249 -17.63 -3.18 5.38
C PHE A 249 -19.10 -3.31 4.97
N PHE A 250 -19.98 -2.45 5.53
CA PHE A 250 -21.42 -2.50 5.23
C PHE A 250 -21.77 -1.94 3.85
N SER A 251 -20.94 -1.02 3.33
CA SER A 251 -21.14 -0.45 1.98
C SER A 251 -20.75 -1.40 0.86
N ILE A 252 -19.85 -2.36 1.13
CA ILE A 252 -19.35 -3.32 0.13
C ILE A 252 -20.23 -4.59 0.03
N VAL A 253 -20.97 -4.93 1.09
CA VAL A 253 -21.77 -6.17 1.16
C VAL A 253 -23.20 -5.99 0.65
N HIS A 254 -23.66 -4.75 0.41
CA HIS A 254 -25.03 -4.44 -0.02
C HIS A 254 -25.13 -3.70 -1.38
N GLN A 255 -24.16 -3.92 -2.28
CA GLN A 255 -24.31 -3.60 -3.71
C GLN A 255 -24.21 -4.84 -4.58
#